data_14a0d55f26c5e727e62ebaaf9956df2f
#
_entry.id   14a0d55f26c5e727e62ebaaf9956df2f
#
_cell.length_a   1.000
_cell.length_b   1.000
_cell.length_c   1.000
_cell.angle_alpha   90.00
_cell.angle_beta   90.00
_cell.angle_gamma   90.00
#
_symmetry.space_group_name_H-M   'P 1'
#
loop_
_entity.id
_entity.type
_entity.pdbx_description
1 polymer ?
#
loop_
_entity_poly.entity_id
_entity_poly.type
_entity_poly.pdbx_seq_one_letter_code
_entity_poly.pdbx_strand_id
1 'polypeptide(L)'
;MARPGSHFPTELELEILKILWASAPRTVSEIREALALAGRDLAHTTVITTLGTMAGKGQIEKLEPEVGKAFRFVPRVAHAEVSRHMLGDLVHRVFAGSAEAAVQGLFEVKDLDATEIARLRQLLNRKTKEARE
;
A
#
# COMPACT_ATOMS: atom_id res chain seq x y z
N MET A 1 -19.72 -4.13 11.82
CA MET A 1 -19.25 -4.68 10.54
C MET A 1 -18.43 -3.64 9.78
N ALA A 2 -17.30 -4.03 9.25
CA ALA A 2 -16.44 -3.12 8.53
C ALA A 2 -17.07 -2.72 7.19
N ARG A 3 -16.97 -1.44 6.86
CA ARG A 3 -17.42 -0.95 5.55
C ARG A 3 -16.45 -1.44 4.48
N PRO A 4 -16.91 -1.65 3.22
CA PRO A 4 -15.99 -2.09 2.16
C PRO A 4 -14.71 -1.24 2.06
N GLY A 5 -14.82 0.08 2.23
CA GLY A 5 -13.66 0.97 2.17
C GLY A 5 -12.79 0.96 3.41
N SER A 6 -13.22 0.33 4.53
CA SER A 6 -12.46 0.35 5.78
C SER A 6 -11.23 -0.54 5.74
N HIS A 7 -11.14 -1.44 4.75
CA HIS A 7 -9.98 -2.31 4.57
C HIS A 7 -8.84 -1.65 3.79
N PHE A 8 -9.13 -0.52 3.14
CA PHE A 8 -8.13 0.18 2.36
C PHE A 8 -7.44 1.21 3.24
N PRO A 9 -6.12 1.29 3.17
CA PRO A 9 -5.42 2.32 3.93
C PRO A 9 -5.74 3.72 3.36
N THR A 10 -5.81 4.69 4.27
CA THR A 10 -5.84 6.09 3.86
C THR A 10 -4.48 6.45 3.26
N GLU A 11 -4.37 7.64 2.69
CA GLU A 11 -3.10 8.10 2.12
C GLU A 11 -1.97 8.06 3.15
N LEU A 12 -2.23 8.60 4.35
CA LEU A 12 -1.22 8.59 5.42
C LEU A 12 -0.91 7.17 5.89
N GLU A 13 -1.92 6.34 6.05
CA GLU A 13 -1.72 4.93 6.44
C GLU A 13 -0.88 4.19 5.41
N LEU A 14 -1.12 4.43 4.13
CA LEU A 14 -0.34 3.81 3.07
C LEU A 14 1.13 4.26 3.13
N GLU A 15 1.36 5.54 3.40
CA GLU A 15 2.73 6.04 3.55
C GLU A 15 3.46 5.35 4.71
N ILE A 16 2.76 5.15 5.82
CA ILE A 16 3.33 4.43 6.96
C ILE A 16 3.61 2.98 6.60
N LEU A 17 2.69 2.31 5.92
CA LEU A 17 2.91 0.94 5.46
C LEU A 17 4.13 0.85 4.54
N LYS A 18 4.31 1.81 3.65
CA LYS A 18 5.47 1.83 2.74
C LYS A 18 6.78 1.93 3.53
N ILE A 19 6.79 2.73 4.59
CA ILE A 19 7.95 2.85 5.47
C ILE A 19 8.25 1.50 6.13
N LEU A 20 7.22 0.84 6.66
CA LEU A 20 7.37 -0.43 7.34
C LEU A 20 7.73 -1.58 6.37
N TRP A 21 7.18 -1.55 5.16
CA TRP A 21 7.56 -2.55 4.14
C TRP A 21 9.02 -2.40 3.73
N ALA A 22 9.53 -1.19 3.74
CA ALA A 22 10.94 -0.94 3.39
C ALA A 22 11.88 -1.40 4.50
N SER A 23 11.50 -1.18 5.77
CA SER A 23 12.32 -1.55 6.92
C SER A 23 11.46 -1.59 8.18
N ALA A 24 11.36 -2.76 8.78
CA ALA A 24 10.63 -2.98 10.02
C ALA A 24 11.46 -3.93 10.91
N PRO A 25 11.24 -3.90 12.23
CA PRO A 25 10.31 -3.05 12.97
C PRO A 25 10.83 -1.62 13.12
N ARG A 26 9.90 -0.70 13.42
CA ARG A 26 10.25 0.71 13.65
C ARG A 26 9.47 1.29 14.84
N THR A 27 10.10 2.21 15.55
CA THR A 27 9.47 2.97 16.64
C THR A 27 8.63 4.11 16.07
N VAL A 28 7.77 4.70 16.93
CA VAL A 28 7.02 5.91 16.55
C VAL A 28 7.93 7.02 16.05
N SER A 29 9.03 7.25 16.79
CA SER A 29 9.99 8.30 16.42
C SER A 29 10.61 8.06 15.06
N GLU A 30 10.99 6.80 14.78
CA GLU A 30 11.58 6.43 13.48
C GLU A 30 10.57 6.62 12.35
N ILE A 31 9.31 6.24 12.58
CA ILE A 31 8.24 6.41 11.58
C ILE A 31 8.00 7.90 11.33
N ARG A 32 7.91 8.69 12.40
CA ARG A 32 7.71 10.14 12.29
C ARG A 32 8.84 10.80 11.50
N GLU A 33 10.09 10.40 11.79
CA GLU A 33 11.25 10.92 11.09
C GLU A 33 11.22 10.57 9.59
N ALA A 34 10.87 9.33 9.27
CA ALA A 34 10.75 8.89 7.88
C ALA A 34 9.65 9.66 7.15
N LEU A 35 8.52 9.91 7.81
CA LEU A 35 7.44 10.72 7.23
C LEU A 35 7.91 12.15 6.96
N ALA A 36 8.65 12.74 7.90
CA ALA A 36 9.18 14.08 7.74
C ALA A 36 10.13 14.18 6.54
N LEU A 37 11.00 13.18 6.38
CA LEU A 37 11.91 13.11 5.24
C LEU A 37 11.15 12.98 3.91
N ALA A 38 9.97 12.40 3.94
CA ALA A 38 9.11 12.25 2.76
C ALA A 38 8.20 13.48 2.54
N GLY A 39 8.37 14.53 3.32
CA GLY A 39 7.61 15.76 3.18
C GLY A 39 6.41 15.91 4.09
N ARG A 40 6.20 14.95 5.01
CA ARG A 40 5.11 15.03 5.98
C ARG A 40 5.65 15.22 7.39
N ASP A 41 5.72 16.48 7.81
CA ASP A 41 6.14 16.85 9.16
C ASP A 41 4.91 16.85 10.06
N LEU A 42 4.68 15.74 10.77
CA LEU A 42 3.51 15.55 11.61
C LEU A 42 3.88 15.58 13.10
N ALA A 43 2.92 15.99 13.92
CA ALA A 43 3.07 15.92 15.35
C ALA A 43 3.16 14.47 15.82
N HIS A 44 3.89 14.24 16.91
CA HIS A 44 4.06 12.93 17.50
C HIS A 44 2.70 12.29 17.84
N THR A 45 1.78 13.08 18.39
CA THR A 45 0.44 12.61 18.75
C THR A 45 -0.36 12.16 17.52
N THR A 46 -0.20 12.85 16.38
CA THR A 46 -0.88 12.46 15.13
C THR A 46 -0.39 11.10 14.66
N VAL A 47 0.92 10.87 14.73
CA VAL A 47 1.51 9.59 14.33
C VAL A 47 1.03 8.47 15.26
N ILE A 48 1.04 8.70 16.57
CA ILE A 48 0.56 7.72 17.55
C ILE A 48 -0.90 7.36 17.30
N THR A 49 -1.75 8.36 17.11
CA THR A 49 -3.18 8.14 16.87
C THR A 49 -3.40 7.34 15.59
N THR A 50 -2.68 7.68 14.52
CA THR A 50 -2.77 6.95 13.26
C THR A 50 -2.33 5.50 13.40
N LEU A 51 -1.22 5.27 14.10
CA LEU A 51 -0.72 3.91 14.35
C LEU A 51 -1.73 3.10 15.17
N GLY A 52 -2.37 3.71 16.16
CA GLY A 52 -3.42 3.06 16.94
C GLY A 52 -4.60 2.64 16.07
N THR A 53 -5.03 3.51 15.18
CA THR A 53 -6.10 3.21 14.23
C THR A 53 -5.71 2.06 13.30
N MET A 54 -4.48 2.09 12.79
CA MET A 54 -3.98 1.05 11.90
C MET A 54 -3.89 -0.31 12.59
N ALA A 55 -3.44 -0.32 13.85
CA ALA A 55 -3.39 -1.55 14.64
C ALA A 55 -4.79 -2.10 14.86
N GLY A 56 -5.77 -1.22 15.15
CA GLY A 56 -7.16 -1.62 15.30
C GLY A 56 -7.77 -2.20 14.02
N LYS A 57 -7.32 -1.73 12.86
CA LYS A 57 -7.77 -2.25 11.56
C LYS A 57 -7.03 -3.53 11.15
N GLY A 58 -6.01 -3.94 11.89
CA GLY A 58 -5.23 -5.13 11.54
C GLY A 58 -4.17 -4.88 10.48
N GLN A 59 -3.86 -3.63 10.19
CA GLN A 59 -2.84 -3.29 9.18
C GLN A 59 -1.42 -3.42 9.69
N ILE A 60 -1.24 -3.18 10.97
CA ILE A 60 0.06 -3.26 11.64
C ILE A 60 -0.10 -3.94 12.99
N GLU A 61 1.01 -4.37 13.54
CA GLU A 61 1.07 -4.95 14.88
C GLU A 61 2.08 -4.18 15.72
N LYS A 62 1.67 -3.85 16.96
CA LYS A 62 2.51 -3.23 17.96
C LYS A 62 3.23 -4.33 18.73
N LEU A 63 4.55 -4.31 18.71
CA LEU A 63 5.35 -5.31 19.41
C LEU A 63 5.63 -4.86 20.84
N GLU A 64 5.61 -5.83 21.77
CA GLU A 64 5.97 -5.56 23.16
C GLU A 64 7.41 -5.04 23.23
N PRO A 65 7.66 -3.98 23.99
CA PRO A 65 9.00 -3.44 24.09
C PRO A 65 9.88 -4.30 24.98
N GLU A 66 11.15 -4.35 24.65
CA GLU A 66 12.14 -4.84 25.58
C GLU A 66 12.26 -3.84 26.73
N VAL A 67 12.74 -4.28 27.89
CA VAL A 67 12.90 -3.41 29.07
C VAL A 67 13.72 -2.17 28.70
N GLY A 68 13.16 -0.99 28.94
CA GLY A 68 13.82 0.28 28.64
C GLY A 68 13.78 0.68 27.19
N LYS A 69 13.04 -0.03 26.34
CA LYS A 69 12.93 0.27 24.92
C LYS A 69 11.54 0.77 24.56
N ALA A 70 11.41 1.47 23.46
CA ALA A 70 10.15 1.94 22.93
C ALA A 70 9.39 0.81 22.24
N PHE A 71 8.06 0.96 22.13
CA PHE A 71 7.25 0.08 21.30
C PHE A 71 7.70 0.17 19.84
N ARG A 72 7.63 -0.95 19.14
CA ARG A 72 7.95 -1.02 17.72
C ARG A 72 6.77 -1.58 16.96
N PHE A 73 6.74 -1.34 15.68
CA PHE A 73 5.61 -1.70 14.82
C PHE A 73 6.10 -2.48 13.61
N VAL A 74 5.31 -3.46 13.20
CA VAL A 74 5.55 -4.25 11.99
C VAL A 74 4.29 -4.26 11.14
N PRO A 75 4.42 -4.42 9.80
CA PRO A 75 3.23 -4.53 8.96
C PRO A 75 2.59 -5.90 9.12
N ARG A 76 1.25 -5.94 9.10
CA ARG A 76 0.48 -7.19 9.14
C ARG A 76 -0.15 -7.50 7.80
N VAL A 77 -0.08 -6.58 6.86
CA VAL A 77 -0.58 -6.77 5.50
C VAL A 77 0.58 -6.65 4.53
N ALA A 78 0.59 -7.49 3.51
CA ALA A 78 1.66 -7.46 2.50
C ALA A 78 1.36 -6.41 1.44
N HIS A 79 2.41 -5.84 0.86
CA HIS A 79 2.29 -4.90 -0.25
C HIS A 79 1.43 -5.46 -1.38
N ALA A 80 1.69 -6.72 -1.77
CA ALA A 80 0.94 -7.36 -2.85
C ALA A 80 -0.55 -7.47 -2.54
N GLU A 81 -0.89 -7.75 -1.29
CA GLU A 81 -2.28 -7.84 -0.84
C GLU A 81 -3.00 -6.49 -0.95
N VAL A 82 -2.35 -5.44 -0.42
CA VAL A 82 -2.92 -4.09 -0.44
C VAL A 82 -3.06 -3.59 -1.88
N SER A 83 -2.02 -3.77 -2.69
CA SER A 83 -2.05 -3.30 -4.08
C SER A 83 -3.13 -4.01 -4.91
N ARG A 84 -3.32 -5.31 -4.71
CA ARG A 84 -4.38 -6.04 -5.40
C ARG A 84 -5.77 -5.53 -5.02
N HIS A 85 -6.00 -5.32 -3.72
CA HIS A 85 -7.30 -4.82 -3.26
C HIS A 85 -7.57 -3.42 -3.78
N MET A 86 -6.58 -2.53 -3.72
CA MET A 86 -6.74 -1.16 -4.20
C MET A 86 -6.95 -1.12 -5.71
N LEU A 87 -6.18 -1.90 -6.45
CA LEU A 87 -6.31 -1.96 -7.90
C LEU A 87 -7.66 -2.55 -8.31
N GLY A 88 -8.08 -3.63 -7.65
CA GLY A 88 -9.39 -4.25 -7.90
C GLY A 88 -10.54 -3.29 -7.65
N ASP A 89 -10.45 -2.53 -6.55
CA ASP A 89 -11.45 -1.52 -6.23
C ASP A 89 -11.49 -0.43 -7.30
N LEU A 90 -10.33 0.03 -7.74
CA LEU A 90 -10.22 1.05 -8.78
C LEU A 90 -10.88 0.58 -10.09
N VAL A 91 -10.53 -0.63 -10.52
CA VAL A 91 -11.09 -1.22 -11.75
C VAL A 91 -12.61 -1.33 -11.64
N HIS A 92 -13.10 -1.80 -10.51
CA HIS A 92 -14.53 -1.99 -10.29
C HIS A 92 -15.28 -0.65 -10.22
N ARG A 93 -14.79 0.29 -9.43
CA ARG A 93 -15.53 1.53 -9.14
C ARG A 93 -15.36 2.60 -10.20
N VAL A 94 -14.16 2.75 -10.74
CA VAL A 94 -13.87 3.83 -11.71
C VAL A 94 -14.05 3.35 -13.13
N PHE A 95 -13.68 2.10 -13.43
CA PHE A 95 -13.70 1.57 -14.79
C PHE A 95 -14.81 0.55 -15.02
N ALA A 96 -15.79 0.50 -14.12
CA ALA A 96 -16.97 -0.38 -14.23
C ALA A 96 -16.61 -1.84 -14.51
N GLY A 97 -15.50 -2.31 -13.95
CA GLY A 97 -15.03 -3.69 -14.12
C GLY A 97 -14.24 -3.93 -15.40
N SER A 98 -14.01 -2.89 -16.21
CA SER A 98 -13.31 -3.06 -17.49
C SER A 98 -11.78 -2.97 -17.33
N ALA A 99 -11.10 -4.10 -17.47
CA ALA A 99 -9.65 -4.14 -17.48
C ALA A 99 -9.08 -3.37 -18.67
N GLU A 100 -9.75 -3.45 -19.82
CA GLU A 100 -9.33 -2.73 -21.02
C GLU A 100 -9.35 -1.21 -20.79
N ALA A 101 -10.41 -0.69 -20.19
CA ALA A 101 -10.51 0.74 -19.88
C ALA A 101 -9.41 1.16 -18.90
N ALA A 102 -9.12 0.32 -17.90
CA ALA A 102 -8.06 0.60 -16.93
C ALA A 102 -6.69 0.64 -17.61
N VAL A 103 -6.41 -0.26 -18.53
CA VAL A 103 -5.14 -0.28 -19.27
C VAL A 103 -5.03 0.93 -20.17
N GLN A 104 -6.12 1.32 -20.86
CA GLN A 104 -6.12 2.55 -21.66
C GLN A 104 -5.83 3.77 -20.80
N GLY A 105 -6.45 3.84 -19.62
CA GLY A 105 -6.17 4.92 -18.67
C GLY A 105 -4.72 4.94 -18.24
N LEU A 106 -4.13 3.78 -18.02
CA LEU A 106 -2.72 3.69 -17.66
C LEU A 106 -1.83 4.29 -18.75
N PHE A 107 -2.13 4.01 -20.02
CA PHE A 107 -1.35 4.56 -21.13
C PHE A 107 -1.47 6.08 -21.23
N GLU A 108 -2.59 6.65 -20.78
CA GLU A 108 -2.80 8.09 -20.79
C GLU A 108 -2.05 8.82 -19.68
N VAL A 109 -1.87 8.18 -18.51
CA VAL A 109 -1.28 8.85 -17.34
C VAL A 109 0.20 8.54 -17.15
N LYS A 110 0.74 7.59 -17.90
CA LYS A 110 2.14 7.21 -17.76
C LYS A 110 2.78 7.05 -19.14
N ASP A 111 3.88 7.75 -19.35
CA ASP A 111 4.68 7.57 -20.55
C ASP A 111 5.45 6.25 -20.43
N LEU A 112 5.23 5.37 -21.41
CA LEU A 112 5.87 4.07 -21.45
C LEU A 112 6.90 4.04 -22.58
N ASP A 113 8.12 3.64 -22.26
CA ASP A 113 9.13 3.46 -23.30
C ASP A 113 8.98 2.08 -23.96
N ALA A 114 9.76 1.86 -25.03
CA ALA A 114 9.67 0.62 -25.81
C ALA A 114 9.95 -0.62 -24.96
N THR A 115 10.85 -0.50 -23.99
CA THR A 115 11.21 -1.62 -23.10
C THR A 115 10.04 -1.99 -22.19
N GLU A 116 9.38 -1.00 -21.61
CA GLU A 116 8.22 -1.24 -20.77
C GLU A 116 7.06 -1.85 -21.57
N ILE A 117 6.83 -1.33 -22.77
CA ILE A 117 5.79 -1.86 -23.67
C ILE A 117 6.05 -3.33 -24.00
N ALA A 118 7.32 -3.67 -24.28
CA ALA A 118 7.69 -5.05 -24.57
C ALA A 118 7.42 -5.97 -23.38
N ARG A 119 7.71 -5.51 -22.16
CA ARG A 119 7.45 -6.27 -20.94
C ARG A 119 5.95 -6.46 -20.71
N LEU A 120 5.16 -5.42 -20.95
CA LEU A 120 3.70 -5.51 -20.83
C LEU A 120 3.13 -6.50 -21.83
N ARG A 121 3.67 -6.51 -23.06
CA ARG A 121 3.26 -7.47 -24.08
C ARG A 121 3.55 -8.91 -23.64
N GLN A 122 4.69 -9.13 -23.00
CA GLN A 122 5.03 -10.45 -22.46
C GLN A 122 4.05 -10.88 -21.38
N LEU A 123 3.63 -9.94 -20.51
CA LEU A 123 2.62 -10.24 -19.49
C LEU A 123 1.30 -10.64 -20.12
N LEU A 124 0.86 -9.95 -21.16
CA LEU A 124 -0.36 -10.28 -21.89
C LEU A 124 -0.27 -11.64 -22.53
N ASN A 125 0.88 -11.95 -23.15
CA ASN A 125 1.10 -13.24 -23.79
C ASN A 125 1.01 -14.39 -22.79
N ARG A 126 1.59 -14.22 -21.60
CA ARG A 126 1.48 -15.22 -20.54
C ARG A 126 0.04 -15.39 -20.08
N LYS A 127 -0.70 -14.31 -19.93
CA LYS A 127 -2.12 -14.38 -19.55
C LYS A 127 -2.95 -15.08 -20.63
N THR A 128 -2.66 -14.81 -21.88
CA THR A 128 -3.34 -15.48 -22.99
C THR A 128 -3.11 -16.99 -22.96
N LYS A 129 -1.88 -17.39 -22.68
CA LYS A 129 -1.52 -18.81 -22.58
C LYS A 129 -2.24 -19.49 -21.42
N GLU A 130 -2.28 -18.83 -20.25
CA GLU A 130 -3.00 -19.34 -19.07
C GLU A 130 -4.49 -19.50 -19.37
N ALA A 131 -5.08 -18.55 -20.07
CA ALA A 131 -6.51 -18.59 -20.38
C ALA A 131 -6.88 -19.73 -21.34
N ARG A 132 -5.92 -20.23 -22.11
CA ARG A 132 -6.13 -21.34 -23.03
C ARG A 132 -5.94 -22.71 -22.39
N GLU A 133 -5.36 -22.77 -21.21
CA GLU A 133 -5.15 -24.01 -20.45
C GLU A 133 -6.33 -24.30 -19.46
#